data_bc91359a82508453eef8de2573de74bc
#
_entry.id   bc91359a82508453eef8de2573de74bc
#
_cell.length_a   1.000
_cell.length_b   1.000
_cell.length_c   1.000
_cell.angle_alpha   90.00
_cell.angle_beta   90.00
_cell.angle_gamma   90.00
#
_symmetry.space_group_name_H-M   'P 1'
#
loop_
_entity.id
_entity.type
_entity.pdbx_description
1 polymer ?
#
loop_
_entity_poly.entity_id
_entity_poly.type
_entity_poly.pdbx_seq_one_letter_code
_entity_poly.pdbx_strand_id
1 'polypeptide(L)'
;MKNIFKTMLTIGIIKKVILVLVLLSTSLNAQLDRSIMPESGPAPEIFFGKPQTFNLDNGLTVMVVENTKLPRASASLSFDNPLIFEGDIAGVSSILAEMVGNGTQSISKEDFIEEIDYMGASLNVTGSGAFAGSLKRYFPRVLELMASAVLEPLFTQEEFDRQKNLIKESLKTGEKDVGTAADRVESFITYGSQHPNGEFISQESLDKASLQDAIDFYNNYSSPSNAYLVIIGDVNYDEIKSKVTDLFGSWNSKEVSSSSFPSPNNPDETEIIFVDMPNGVQSVVSVINTVEFNKKNSDYFAALVANRILGGGGAGRLFNNLREDKGWTYGSYSGISESYKTKGLVIAQAQVRNEVTDSAAVELLMELDKMKNTYVLDEELNSAKAKYTGNFVLSLENPSTIAGFARNIITQDLPEDYYNSFLENINSVTKEDVQNAAKNYFLTDNTRVFITGKGSEILESIENIEYNGKKVKVRYFDKYANEIEKKLLLKFKSLRHI
;
A
#
# COMPACT_ATOMS: atom_id res chain seq x y z
N MET A 1 -30.46 21.32 -77.59
CA MET A 1 -29.25 20.98 -76.77
C MET A 1 -29.20 21.59 -75.38
N LYS A 2 -29.56 22.87 -75.17
CA LYS A 2 -29.50 23.48 -73.79
C LYS A 2 -30.40 22.82 -72.70
N ASN A 3 -31.58 22.31 -73.09
CA ASN A 3 -32.49 21.70 -72.13
C ASN A 3 -32.05 20.30 -71.66
N ILE A 4 -31.41 19.52 -72.53
CA ILE A 4 -30.88 18.17 -72.14
C ILE A 4 -29.71 18.29 -71.16
N PHE A 5 -28.85 19.31 -71.34
CA PHE A 5 -27.72 19.57 -70.47
C PHE A 5 -28.17 20.00 -69.06
N LYS A 6 -29.23 20.82 -68.94
CA LYS A 6 -29.84 21.24 -67.70
C LYS A 6 -30.43 20.05 -66.89
N THR A 7 -31.14 19.17 -67.64
CA THR A 7 -31.74 17.97 -67.03
C THR A 7 -30.68 16.97 -66.53
N MET A 8 -29.58 16.77 -67.27
CA MET A 8 -28.47 15.91 -66.82
C MET A 8 -27.74 16.50 -65.60
N LEU A 9 -27.56 17.82 -65.51
CA LEU A 9 -26.95 18.49 -64.38
C LEU A 9 -27.81 18.35 -63.09
N THR A 10 -29.14 18.51 -63.27
CA THR A 10 -30.12 18.36 -62.16
C THR A 10 -30.17 16.93 -61.65
N ILE A 11 -30.14 15.92 -62.53
CA ILE A 11 -30.10 14.50 -62.18
C ILE A 11 -28.79 14.16 -61.43
N GLY A 12 -27.67 14.75 -61.87
CA GLY A 12 -26.36 14.59 -61.16
C GLY A 12 -26.33 15.18 -59.77
N ILE A 13 -26.97 16.33 -59.58
CA ILE A 13 -27.09 16.94 -58.22
C ILE A 13 -28.02 16.14 -57.35
N ILE A 14 -29.18 15.68 -57.86
CA ILE A 14 -30.10 14.84 -57.06
C ILE A 14 -29.43 13.52 -56.61
N LYS A 15 -28.66 12.86 -57.50
CA LYS A 15 -27.90 11.65 -57.13
C LYS A 15 -26.88 11.91 -56.03
N LYS A 16 -26.17 13.06 -56.08
CA LYS A 16 -25.22 13.43 -55.01
C LYS A 16 -25.92 13.74 -53.70
N VAL A 17 -27.07 14.42 -53.71
CA VAL A 17 -27.88 14.71 -52.54
C VAL A 17 -28.42 13.42 -51.90
N ILE A 18 -28.91 12.49 -52.70
CA ILE A 18 -29.38 11.18 -52.24
C ILE A 18 -28.21 10.38 -51.60
N LEU A 19 -27.02 10.41 -52.23
CA LEU A 19 -25.83 9.73 -51.68
C LEU A 19 -25.40 10.31 -50.32
N VAL A 20 -25.44 11.64 -50.18
CA VAL A 20 -25.14 12.33 -48.91
C VAL A 20 -26.20 12.00 -47.83
N LEU A 21 -27.48 11.95 -48.22
CA LEU A 21 -28.58 11.58 -47.30
C LEU A 21 -28.48 10.12 -46.84
N VAL A 22 -28.07 9.20 -47.72
CA VAL A 22 -27.82 7.79 -47.36
C VAL A 22 -26.61 7.66 -46.42
N LEU A 23 -25.52 8.41 -46.66
CA LEU A 23 -24.36 8.44 -45.79
C LEU A 23 -24.67 9.04 -44.39
N LEU A 24 -25.53 10.08 -44.35
CA LEU A 24 -26.00 10.66 -43.08
C LEU A 24 -26.92 9.70 -42.30
N SER A 25 -27.77 8.94 -43.00
CA SER A 25 -28.67 7.98 -42.32
C SER A 25 -27.93 6.76 -41.77
N THR A 26 -26.81 6.34 -42.36
CA THR A 26 -25.96 5.27 -41.81
C THR A 26 -25.17 5.73 -40.60
N SER A 27 -24.84 7.03 -40.51
CA SER A 27 -24.15 7.59 -39.31
C SER A 27 -25.06 7.67 -38.08
N LEU A 28 -26.37 7.81 -38.27
CA LEU A 28 -27.34 7.86 -37.13
C LEU A 28 -27.55 6.52 -36.45
N ASN A 29 -27.29 5.41 -37.13
CA ASN A 29 -27.38 4.07 -36.53
C ASN A 29 -26.06 3.57 -35.92
N ALA A 30 -24.99 4.37 -35.98
CA ALA A 30 -23.68 4.02 -35.44
C ALA A 30 -23.44 4.58 -34.00
N GLN A 31 -24.43 5.24 -33.41
CA GLN A 31 -24.32 5.62 -32.02
C GLN A 31 -24.52 4.38 -31.12
N LEU A 32 -23.44 3.93 -30.54
CA LEU A 32 -23.49 2.96 -29.44
C LEU A 32 -24.45 3.48 -28.36
N ASP A 33 -25.48 2.70 -28.04
CA ASP A 33 -26.34 2.99 -26.92
C ASP A 33 -25.52 2.84 -25.62
N ARG A 34 -25.08 3.96 -25.08
CA ARG A 34 -24.27 4.01 -23.87
C ARG A 34 -25.08 3.75 -22.60
N SER A 35 -26.40 3.60 -22.70
CA SER A 35 -27.25 3.18 -21.57
C SER A 35 -27.16 1.66 -21.31
N ILE A 36 -26.70 0.90 -22.31
CA ILE A 36 -26.50 -0.55 -22.18
C ILE A 36 -25.01 -0.79 -21.88
N MET A 37 -24.75 -1.25 -20.65
CA MET A 37 -23.41 -1.64 -20.27
C MET A 37 -23.01 -2.90 -21.05
N PRO A 38 -21.82 -2.95 -21.71
CA PRO A 38 -21.36 -4.16 -22.36
C PRO A 38 -21.35 -5.34 -21.39
N GLU A 39 -21.79 -6.51 -21.83
CA GLU A 39 -21.63 -7.73 -21.05
C GLU A 39 -20.15 -7.99 -20.80
N SER A 40 -19.84 -8.38 -19.56
CA SER A 40 -18.47 -8.76 -19.19
C SER A 40 -18.03 -9.97 -20.00
N GLY A 41 -16.91 -9.87 -20.69
CA GLY A 41 -16.27 -11.05 -21.29
C GLY A 41 -15.85 -12.07 -20.20
N PRO A 42 -15.53 -13.31 -20.62
CA PRO A 42 -14.97 -14.29 -19.68
C PRO A 42 -13.71 -13.73 -19.04
N ALA A 43 -13.47 -14.11 -17.77
CA ALA A 43 -12.22 -13.75 -17.10
C ALA A 43 -11.02 -14.22 -17.96
N PRO A 44 -10.01 -13.37 -18.18
CA PRO A 44 -8.85 -13.78 -18.98
C PRO A 44 -8.11 -14.92 -18.30
N GLU A 45 -7.70 -15.91 -19.09
CA GLU A 45 -6.75 -16.92 -18.61
C GLU A 45 -5.40 -16.25 -18.41
N ILE A 46 -4.87 -16.39 -17.19
CA ILE A 46 -3.63 -15.74 -16.79
C ILE A 46 -2.53 -16.80 -16.80
N PHE A 47 -1.57 -16.60 -17.68
CA PHE A 47 -0.36 -17.41 -17.72
C PHE A 47 0.82 -16.58 -17.19
N PHE A 48 1.25 -16.89 -15.99
CA PHE A 48 2.59 -16.51 -15.55
C PHE A 48 3.57 -17.52 -16.16
N GLY A 49 4.56 -17.05 -16.92
CA GLY A 49 5.66 -17.91 -17.30
C GLY A 49 6.24 -18.54 -16.03
N LYS A 50 6.49 -19.86 -16.03
CA LYS A 50 7.11 -20.51 -14.87
C LYS A 50 8.52 -19.95 -14.70
N PRO A 51 8.87 -19.35 -13.54
CA PRO A 51 10.21 -18.83 -13.33
C PRO A 51 11.21 -20.00 -13.33
N GLN A 52 12.31 -19.84 -14.03
CA GLN A 52 13.47 -20.70 -13.87
C GLN A 52 14.26 -20.23 -12.66
N THR A 53 14.44 -21.09 -11.66
CA THR A 53 15.04 -20.69 -10.37
C THR A 53 16.39 -21.36 -10.19
N PHE A 54 17.36 -20.64 -9.66
CA PHE A 54 18.64 -21.17 -9.19
C PHE A 54 19.09 -20.43 -7.94
N ASN A 55 19.96 -21.07 -7.16
CA ASN A 55 20.57 -20.46 -5.98
C ASN A 55 22.06 -20.29 -6.20
N LEU A 56 22.62 -19.17 -5.72
CA LEU A 56 24.06 -19.02 -5.59
C LEU A 56 24.55 -19.69 -4.29
N ASP A 57 25.83 -20.02 -4.23
CA ASP A 57 26.44 -20.66 -3.06
C ASP A 57 26.34 -19.81 -1.79
N ASN A 58 26.21 -18.48 -1.94
CA ASN A 58 26.03 -17.53 -0.83
C ASN A 58 24.57 -17.43 -0.33
N GLY A 59 23.64 -18.17 -0.93
CA GLY A 59 22.23 -18.22 -0.51
C GLY A 59 21.29 -17.32 -1.31
N LEU A 60 21.77 -16.44 -2.21
CA LEU A 60 20.91 -15.62 -3.07
C LEU A 60 20.01 -16.52 -3.94
N THR A 61 18.71 -16.36 -3.79
CA THR A 61 17.72 -17.04 -4.66
C THR A 61 17.42 -16.17 -5.87
N VAL A 62 17.62 -16.73 -7.07
CA VAL A 62 17.42 -16.01 -8.34
C VAL A 62 16.31 -16.69 -9.15
N MET A 63 15.37 -15.89 -9.62
CA MET A 63 14.25 -16.30 -10.45
C MET A 63 14.29 -15.53 -11.77
N VAL A 64 14.22 -16.23 -12.90
CA VAL A 64 14.26 -15.64 -14.24
C VAL A 64 12.98 -15.99 -15.00
N VAL A 65 12.30 -14.97 -15.50
CA VAL A 65 11.11 -15.11 -16.37
C VAL A 65 11.43 -14.51 -17.73
N GLU A 66 11.67 -15.36 -18.72
CA GLU A 66 11.91 -14.92 -20.10
C GLU A 66 10.60 -14.43 -20.74
N ASN A 67 10.59 -13.18 -21.21
CA ASN A 67 9.46 -12.55 -21.88
C ASN A 67 9.94 -11.63 -23.01
N THR A 68 9.92 -12.14 -24.21
CA THR A 68 10.43 -11.45 -25.41
C THR A 68 9.39 -10.57 -26.12
N LYS A 69 8.19 -10.36 -25.53
CA LYS A 69 7.13 -9.54 -26.15
C LYS A 69 7.55 -8.08 -26.36
N LEU A 70 8.38 -7.54 -25.48
CA LEU A 70 8.95 -6.21 -25.58
C LEU A 70 10.46 -6.27 -25.39
N PRO A 71 11.27 -5.45 -26.07
CA PRO A 71 12.73 -5.43 -25.94
C PRO A 71 13.15 -4.70 -24.64
N ARG A 72 12.69 -5.18 -23.48
CA ARG A 72 12.90 -4.61 -22.15
C ARG A 72 13.21 -5.72 -21.16
N ALA A 73 14.00 -5.37 -20.14
CA ALA A 73 14.23 -6.25 -19.00
C ALA A 73 14.23 -5.47 -17.70
N SER A 74 13.90 -6.14 -16.61
CA SER A 74 13.93 -5.59 -15.27
C SER A 74 14.45 -6.60 -14.28
N ALA A 75 15.12 -6.13 -13.22
CA ALA A 75 15.55 -6.88 -12.07
C ALA A 75 14.94 -6.28 -10.81
N SER A 76 14.43 -7.11 -9.93
CA SER A 76 13.91 -6.71 -8.61
C SER A 76 14.59 -7.56 -7.54
N LEU A 77 15.46 -6.94 -6.77
CA LEU A 77 16.06 -7.53 -5.57
C LEU A 77 15.22 -7.14 -4.36
N SER A 78 14.93 -8.08 -3.48
CA SER A 78 14.19 -7.81 -2.24
C SER A 78 14.75 -8.66 -1.10
N PHE A 79 14.79 -8.09 0.10
CA PHE A 79 15.15 -8.80 1.32
C PHE A 79 13.89 -9.27 2.06
N ASP A 80 13.87 -10.51 2.51
CA ASP A 80 12.85 -11.00 3.43
C ASP A 80 13.32 -10.87 4.88
N ASN A 81 13.69 -9.64 5.25
CA ASN A 81 14.13 -9.33 6.60
C ASN A 81 13.01 -9.56 7.63
N PRO A 82 13.33 -10.04 8.84
CA PRO A 82 12.39 -9.99 9.95
C PRO A 82 11.96 -8.54 10.24
N LEU A 83 10.94 -8.37 11.08
CA LEU A 83 10.63 -7.04 11.61
C LEU A 83 11.78 -6.58 12.51
N ILE A 84 12.22 -5.35 12.32
CA ILE A 84 13.40 -4.79 12.99
C ILE A 84 12.94 -3.69 13.94
N PHE A 85 13.30 -3.82 15.20
CA PHE A 85 13.08 -2.79 16.22
C PHE A 85 14.37 -1.98 16.39
N GLU A 86 14.31 -0.68 16.07
CA GLU A 86 15.47 0.23 16.09
C GLU A 86 15.72 0.84 17.48
N GLY A 87 14.68 0.91 18.31
CA GLY A 87 14.76 1.38 19.69
C GLY A 87 15.22 2.84 19.81
N ASP A 88 16.27 3.07 20.55
CA ASP A 88 16.80 4.41 20.86
C ASP A 88 17.29 5.20 19.63
N ILE A 89 17.51 4.52 18.50
CA ILE A 89 17.99 5.11 17.26
C ILE A 89 16.93 5.05 16.14
N ALA A 90 15.65 4.97 16.51
CA ALA A 90 14.54 4.92 15.56
C ALA A 90 14.65 6.01 14.48
N GLY A 91 14.56 5.59 13.23
CA GLY A 91 14.76 6.43 12.05
C GLY A 91 16.08 6.17 11.30
N VAL A 92 16.96 5.30 11.81
CA VAL A 92 18.20 4.91 11.11
C VAL A 92 17.88 4.26 9.78
N SER A 93 16.92 3.34 9.73
CA SER A 93 16.49 2.71 8.48
C SER A 93 15.92 3.72 7.47
N SER A 94 15.22 4.74 7.95
CA SER A 94 14.68 5.82 7.09
C SER A 94 15.79 6.69 6.52
N ILE A 95 16.80 7.06 7.34
CA ILE A 95 17.99 7.78 6.86
C ILE A 95 18.73 6.93 5.81
N LEU A 96 18.94 5.65 6.13
CA LEU A 96 19.63 4.71 5.24
C LEU A 96 18.91 4.57 3.89
N ALA A 97 17.59 4.47 3.89
CA ALA A 97 16.79 4.33 2.67
C ALA A 97 17.02 5.47 1.66
N GLU A 98 17.33 6.67 2.15
CA GLU A 98 17.62 7.84 1.33
C GLU A 98 19.12 7.98 0.97
N MET A 99 19.98 7.21 1.62
CA MET A 99 21.44 7.25 1.35
C MET A 99 21.85 6.24 0.28
N VAL A 100 21.25 5.04 0.28
CA VAL A 100 21.61 4.00 -0.69
C VAL A 100 21.14 4.37 -2.10
N GLY A 101 21.90 3.94 -3.12
CA GLY A 101 21.57 4.24 -4.52
C GLY A 101 22.00 5.64 -5.00
N ASN A 102 22.68 6.40 -4.16
CA ASN A 102 23.25 7.72 -4.49
C ASN A 102 24.74 7.64 -4.87
N GLY A 103 25.09 6.76 -5.80
CA GLY A 103 26.47 6.47 -6.15
C GLY A 103 27.02 5.23 -5.44
N THR A 104 28.27 4.89 -5.75
CA THR A 104 28.97 3.72 -5.20
C THR A 104 30.36 4.13 -4.75
N GLN A 105 31.11 3.23 -4.11
CA GLN A 105 32.50 3.51 -3.74
C GLN A 105 33.41 3.80 -4.96
N SER A 106 33.03 3.31 -6.14
CA SER A 106 33.79 3.48 -7.39
C SER A 106 33.22 4.48 -8.38
N ILE A 107 31.93 4.88 -8.22
CA ILE A 107 31.23 5.81 -9.14
C ILE A 107 30.60 6.92 -8.31
N SER A 108 30.92 8.17 -8.65
CA SER A 108 30.33 9.34 -7.98
C SER A 108 28.82 9.39 -8.18
N LYS A 109 28.12 10.14 -7.32
CA LYS A 109 26.67 10.33 -7.43
C LYS A 109 26.29 10.93 -8.79
N GLU A 110 27.04 11.93 -9.23
CA GLU A 110 26.81 12.65 -10.47
C GLU A 110 26.97 11.71 -11.67
N ASP A 111 28.09 10.99 -11.76
CA ASP A 111 28.38 10.05 -12.85
C ASP A 111 27.37 8.89 -12.87
N PHE A 112 26.96 8.41 -11.68
CA PHE A 112 25.98 7.32 -11.54
C PHE A 112 24.62 7.72 -12.10
N ILE A 113 24.14 8.92 -11.76
CA ILE A 113 22.86 9.44 -12.24
C ILE A 113 22.94 9.71 -13.75
N GLU A 114 24.04 10.35 -14.23
CA GLU A 114 24.23 10.66 -15.65
C GLU A 114 24.22 9.38 -16.52
N GLU A 115 24.86 8.30 -16.04
CA GLU A 115 24.90 7.04 -16.79
C GLU A 115 23.50 6.39 -16.86
N ILE A 116 22.72 6.41 -15.78
CA ILE A 116 21.34 5.89 -15.73
C ILE A 116 20.44 6.68 -16.69
N ASP A 117 20.50 8.01 -16.62
CA ASP A 117 19.72 8.91 -17.45
C ASP A 117 20.06 8.75 -18.94
N TYR A 118 21.36 8.63 -19.28
CA TYR A 118 21.80 8.37 -20.65
C TYR A 118 21.20 7.09 -21.25
N MET A 119 21.07 6.04 -20.42
CA MET A 119 20.44 4.78 -20.84
C MET A 119 18.92 4.83 -20.86
N GLY A 120 18.29 5.88 -20.36
CA GLY A 120 16.85 5.94 -20.12
C GLY A 120 16.38 4.79 -19.21
N ALA A 121 17.23 4.43 -18.25
CA ALA A 121 16.98 3.35 -17.32
C ALA A 121 16.29 3.88 -16.04
N SER A 122 15.67 2.97 -15.31
CA SER A 122 15.19 3.19 -13.95
C SER A 122 16.01 2.35 -13.01
N LEU A 123 16.66 2.98 -12.03
CA LEU A 123 17.36 2.29 -10.96
C LEU A 123 17.02 2.96 -9.64
N ASN A 124 16.51 2.15 -8.71
CA ASN A 124 16.19 2.59 -7.34
C ASN A 124 16.71 1.54 -6.37
N VAL A 125 17.47 1.97 -5.37
CA VAL A 125 17.99 1.12 -4.30
C VAL A 125 17.49 1.67 -2.97
N THR A 126 17.07 0.78 -2.08
CA THR A 126 16.60 1.12 -0.73
C THR A 126 17.18 0.13 0.27
N GLY A 127 17.02 0.38 1.57
CA GLY A 127 17.42 -0.59 2.61
C GLY A 127 16.67 -1.93 2.57
N SER A 128 15.56 -2.01 1.83
CA SER A 128 14.74 -3.24 1.69
C SER A 128 14.92 -3.97 0.36
N GLY A 129 15.72 -3.41 -0.56
CA GLY A 129 15.96 -4.02 -1.87
C GLY A 129 16.32 -3.02 -2.96
N ALA A 130 16.26 -3.46 -4.21
CA ALA A 130 16.55 -2.65 -5.38
C ALA A 130 15.67 -3.02 -6.57
N PHE A 131 15.39 -2.05 -7.42
CA PHE A 131 14.74 -2.27 -8.72
C PHE A 131 15.58 -1.64 -9.82
N ALA A 132 15.78 -2.38 -10.92
CA ALA A 132 16.44 -1.91 -12.12
C ALA A 132 15.61 -2.28 -13.35
N GLY A 133 15.44 -1.35 -14.30
CA GLY A 133 14.70 -1.59 -15.53
C GLY A 133 15.22 -0.77 -16.69
N SER A 134 15.33 -1.38 -17.88
CA SER A 134 15.80 -0.68 -19.08
C SER A 134 15.40 -1.40 -20.36
N LEU A 135 15.76 -0.82 -21.51
CA LEU A 135 15.80 -1.55 -22.76
C LEU A 135 16.83 -2.71 -22.68
N LYS A 136 16.53 -3.82 -23.35
CA LYS A 136 17.38 -5.03 -23.41
C LYS A 136 18.87 -4.72 -23.62
N ARG A 137 19.18 -3.82 -24.57
CA ARG A 137 20.56 -3.50 -24.93
C ARG A 137 21.37 -2.86 -23.79
N TYR A 138 20.71 -2.20 -22.85
CA TYR A 138 21.35 -1.55 -21.70
C TYR A 138 21.26 -2.37 -20.42
N PHE A 139 20.39 -3.39 -20.39
CA PHE A 139 20.08 -4.15 -19.18
C PHE A 139 21.33 -4.78 -18.51
N PRO A 140 22.30 -5.37 -19.25
CA PRO A 140 23.51 -5.90 -18.64
C PRO A 140 24.28 -4.85 -17.82
N ARG A 141 24.37 -3.61 -18.34
CA ARG A 141 25.06 -2.51 -17.64
C ARG A 141 24.24 -1.98 -16.46
N VAL A 142 22.93 -1.86 -16.60
CA VAL A 142 22.05 -1.42 -15.53
C VAL A 142 22.03 -2.43 -14.37
N LEU A 143 22.12 -3.74 -14.68
CA LEU A 143 22.27 -4.77 -13.66
C LEU A 143 23.62 -4.69 -12.92
N GLU A 144 24.72 -4.33 -13.62
CA GLU A 144 26.03 -4.03 -12.99
C GLU A 144 25.93 -2.85 -12.03
N LEU A 145 25.31 -1.75 -12.46
CA LEU A 145 25.11 -0.57 -11.61
C LEU A 145 24.28 -0.90 -10.37
N MET A 146 23.21 -1.68 -10.55
CA MET A 146 22.39 -2.16 -9.44
C MET A 146 23.22 -3.01 -8.45
N ALA A 147 24.00 -3.96 -8.96
CA ALA A 147 24.87 -4.78 -8.13
C ALA A 147 25.89 -3.94 -7.36
N SER A 148 26.56 -3.01 -8.04
CA SER A 148 27.52 -2.10 -7.40
C SER A 148 26.87 -1.23 -6.33
N ALA A 149 25.68 -0.69 -6.58
CA ALA A 149 24.96 0.13 -5.61
C ALA A 149 24.49 -0.66 -4.37
N VAL A 150 24.20 -1.96 -4.55
CA VAL A 150 23.81 -2.85 -3.44
C VAL A 150 25.05 -3.39 -2.69
N LEU A 151 26.13 -3.70 -3.37
CA LEU A 151 27.29 -4.36 -2.75
C LEU A 151 28.29 -3.35 -2.17
N GLU A 152 28.40 -2.19 -2.79
CA GLU A 152 29.40 -1.16 -2.49
C GLU A 152 28.76 0.23 -2.39
N PRO A 153 27.70 0.42 -1.57
CA PRO A 153 27.06 1.72 -1.43
C PRO A 153 28.03 2.78 -0.89
N LEU A 154 27.85 4.01 -1.34
CA LEU A 154 28.62 5.15 -0.85
C LEU A 154 27.93 5.74 0.37
N PHE A 155 28.55 5.59 1.55
CA PHE A 155 28.09 6.22 2.80
C PHE A 155 29.01 7.36 3.18
N THR A 156 28.47 8.58 3.22
CA THR A 156 29.21 9.78 3.64
C THR A 156 28.53 10.44 4.83
N GLN A 157 29.34 11.10 5.70
CA GLN A 157 28.81 11.86 6.83
C GLN A 157 27.92 13.03 6.36
N GLU A 158 28.31 13.68 5.26
CA GLU A 158 27.55 14.79 4.69
C GLU A 158 26.14 14.37 4.28
N GLU A 159 25.99 13.25 3.56
CA GLU A 159 24.68 12.73 3.14
C GLU A 159 23.86 12.25 4.32
N PHE A 160 24.49 11.57 5.29
CA PHE A 160 23.81 11.16 6.54
C PHE A 160 23.24 12.38 7.27
N ASP A 161 24.03 13.40 7.50
CA ASP A 161 23.61 14.62 8.20
C ASP A 161 22.52 15.36 7.42
N ARG A 162 22.62 15.40 6.10
CA ARG A 162 21.61 16.00 5.22
C ARG A 162 20.27 15.29 5.37
N GLN A 163 20.21 13.97 5.25
CA GLN A 163 18.97 13.19 5.35
C GLN A 163 18.40 13.26 6.76
N LYS A 164 19.21 13.11 7.79
CA LYS A 164 18.82 13.28 9.19
C LYS A 164 18.15 14.65 9.43
N ASN A 165 18.71 15.73 8.88
CA ASN A 165 18.13 17.07 9.02
C ASN A 165 16.80 17.20 8.26
N LEU A 166 16.66 16.62 7.06
CA LEU A 166 15.40 16.62 6.32
C LEU A 166 14.29 15.91 7.09
N ILE A 167 14.59 14.76 7.70
CA ILE A 167 13.62 14.05 8.53
C ILE A 167 13.24 14.89 9.76
N LYS A 168 14.20 15.54 10.44
CA LYS A 168 13.94 16.43 11.57
C LYS A 168 13.02 17.59 11.20
N GLU A 169 13.22 18.21 10.06
CA GLU A 169 12.35 19.29 9.59
C GLU A 169 10.94 18.77 9.22
N SER A 170 10.85 17.58 8.64
CA SER A 170 9.57 16.90 8.39
C SER A 170 8.81 16.63 9.68
N LEU A 171 9.48 16.13 10.72
CA LEU A 171 8.88 15.92 12.05
C LEU A 171 8.33 17.23 12.63
N LYS A 172 9.08 18.33 12.58
CA LYS A 172 8.62 19.65 13.07
C LYS A 172 7.38 20.14 12.32
N THR A 173 7.36 19.95 11.01
CA THR A 173 6.20 20.33 10.17
C THR A 173 4.99 19.47 10.53
N GLY A 174 5.18 18.16 10.69
CA GLY A 174 4.12 17.21 11.06
C GLY A 174 3.57 17.37 12.49
N GLU A 175 4.28 18.07 13.38
CA GLU A 175 3.84 18.22 14.78
C GLU A 175 2.45 18.87 14.98
N LYS A 176 1.98 19.66 14.01
CA LYS A 176 0.69 20.36 14.04
C LYS A 176 -0.36 19.67 13.17
N ASP A 177 0.04 18.64 12.45
CA ASP A 177 -0.85 17.90 11.56
C ASP A 177 -1.64 16.85 12.34
N VAL A 178 -2.95 16.83 12.16
CA VAL A 178 -3.86 15.92 12.87
C VAL A 178 -3.66 14.48 12.41
N GLY A 179 -3.44 14.27 11.10
CA GLY A 179 -3.20 12.95 10.52
C GLY A 179 -1.91 12.33 11.07
N THR A 180 -0.80 13.09 11.06
CA THR A 180 0.49 12.63 11.60
C THR A 180 0.39 12.26 13.08
N ALA A 181 -0.36 13.01 13.87
CA ALA A 181 -0.59 12.69 15.28
C ALA A 181 -1.47 11.44 15.44
N ALA A 182 -2.50 11.28 14.60
CA ALA A 182 -3.35 10.10 14.58
C ALA A 182 -2.54 8.85 14.25
N ASP A 183 -1.82 8.83 13.13
CA ASP A 183 -1.02 7.68 12.66
C ASP A 183 -0.01 7.20 13.72
N ARG A 184 0.64 8.15 14.40
CA ARG A 184 1.60 7.84 15.48
C ARG A 184 0.93 7.14 16.65
N VAL A 185 -0.17 7.71 17.17
CA VAL A 185 -0.86 7.16 18.34
C VAL A 185 -1.56 5.86 17.99
N GLU A 186 -2.15 5.75 16.80
CA GLU A 186 -2.75 4.52 16.29
C GLU A 186 -1.75 3.37 16.24
N SER A 187 -0.58 3.60 15.65
CA SER A 187 0.48 2.60 15.57
C SER A 187 1.01 2.21 16.94
N PHE A 188 1.35 3.20 17.76
CA PHE A 188 1.92 2.96 19.11
C PHE A 188 0.97 2.20 20.03
N ILE A 189 -0.30 2.60 20.10
CA ILE A 189 -1.29 1.96 21.00
C ILE A 189 -1.70 0.58 20.46
N THR A 190 -1.74 0.41 19.15
CA THR A 190 -2.16 -0.86 18.54
C THR A 190 -1.09 -1.94 18.69
N TYR A 191 0.17 -1.60 18.42
CA TYR A 191 1.27 -2.57 18.44
C TYR A 191 2.07 -2.58 19.74
N GLY A 192 2.10 -1.46 20.46
CA GLY A 192 2.92 -1.29 21.67
C GLY A 192 4.32 -0.74 21.39
N SER A 193 4.91 -0.10 22.41
CA SER A 193 6.20 0.61 22.33
C SER A 193 7.43 -0.28 22.05
N GLN A 194 7.30 -1.59 22.23
CA GLN A 194 8.39 -2.56 22.02
C GLN A 194 8.18 -3.41 20.76
N HIS A 195 7.25 -2.99 19.91
CA HIS A 195 6.99 -3.65 18.64
C HIS A 195 7.47 -2.76 17.48
N PRO A 196 8.14 -3.30 16.45
CA PRO A 196 8.62 -2.50 15.32
C PRO A 196 7.56 -1.61 14.67
N ASN A 197 6.32 -2.11 14.54
CA ASN A 197 5.22 -1.33 13.96
C ASN A 197 4.61 -0.30 14.93
N GLY A 198 4.96 -0.35 16.22
CA GLY A 198 4.53 0.64 17.22
C GLY A 198 5.60 1.69 17.51
N GLU A 199 6.78 1.52 16.97
CA GLU A 199 7.88 2.46 17.09
C GLU A 199 7.64 3.70 16.21
N PHE A 200 8.06 4.86 16.66
CA PHE A 200 8.01 6.07 15.85
C PHE A 200 9.30 6.90 15.97
N ILE A 201 9.64 7.58 14.88
CA ILE A 201 10.81 8.43 14.80
C ILE A 201 10.58 9.70 15.62
N SER A 202 11.57 10.09 16.44
CA SER A 202 11.54 11.30 17.26
C SER A 202 12.80 12.16 17.02
N GLN A 203 12.76 13.42 17.46
CA GLN A 203 13.97 14.26 17.45
C GLN A 203 15.07 13.61 18.32
N GLU A 204 14.71 13.02 19.46
CA GLU A 204 15.65 12.38 20.37
C GLU A 204 16.30 11.15 19.76
N SER A 205 15.54 10.27 19.12
CA SER A 205 16.08 9.07 18.46
C SER A 205 17.02 9.43 17.33
N LEU A 206 16.66 10.46 16.51
CA LEU A 206 17.51 10.97 15.45
C LEU A 206 18.77 11.63 16.00
N ASP A 207 18.72 12.31 17.17
CA ASP A 207 19.91 12.90 17.78
C ASP A 207 20.93 11.83 18.22
N LYS A 208 20.46 10.69 18.69
CA LYS A 208 21.29 9.54 19.06
C LYS A 208 21.88 8.79 17.87
N ALA A 209 21.17 8.78 16.73
CA ALA A 209 21.58 8.04 15.53
C ALA A 209 22.87 8.61 14.90
N SER A 210 23.78 7.73 14.51
CA SER A 210 25.05 8.03 13.88
C SER A 210 25.17 7.39 12.48
N LEU A 211 26.12 7.85 11.67
CA LEU A 211 26.46 7.20 10.40
C LEU A 211 26.87 5.73 10.59
N GLN A 212 27.58 5.43 11.68
CA GLN A 212 28.00 4.05 11.96
C GLN A 212 26.79 3.14 12.21
N ASP A 213 25.75 3.63 12.89
CA ASP A 213 24.51 2.86 13.09
C ASP A 213 23.82 2.53 11.75
N ALA A 214 23.82 3.48 10.80
CA ALA A 214 23.27 3.24 9.46
C ALA A 214 24.11 2.21 8.66
N ILE A 215 25.42 2.28 8.76
CA ILE A 215 26.35 1.30 8.13
C ILE A 215 26.15 -0.07 8.77
N ASP A 216 26.07 -0.16 10.08
CA ASP A 216 25.86 -1.40 10.80
C ASP A 216 24.49 -2.00 10.48
N PHE A 217 23.45 -1.18 10.41
CA PHE A 217 22.12 -1.59 9.98
C PHE A 217 22.17 -2.21 8.58
N TYR A 218 22.77 -1.51 7.61
CA TYR A 218 22.91 -2.02 6.25
C TYR A 218 23.66 -3.36 6.21
N ASN A 219 24.78 -3.41 6.88
CA ASN A 219 25.61 -4.62 6.93
C ASN A 219 24.93 -5.81 7.60
N ASN A 220 24.04 -5.59 8.56
CA ASN A 220 23.33 -6.65 9.28
C ASN A 220 22.12 -7.18 8.53
N TYR A 221 21.46 -6.35 7.72
CA TYR A 221 20.18 -6.68 7.09
C TYR A 221 20.24 -6.78 5.55
N SER A 222 21.35 -6.39 4.93
CA SER A 222 21.62 -6.61 3.50
C SER A 222 22.47 -7.87 3.33
N SER A 223 21.79 -9.02 3.23
CA SER A 223 22.44 -10.33 3.11
C SER A 223 21.86 -11.16 1.97
N PRO A 224 22.68 -11.90 1.19
CA PRO A 224 22.18 -12.77 0.15
C PRO A 224 21.38 -13.95 0.68
N SER A 225 21.57 -14.35 1.96
CA SER A 225 20.90 -15.52 2.54
C SER A 225 19.37 -15.36 2.66
N ASN A 226 18.86 -14.13 2.69
CA ASN A 226 17.43 -13.81 2.71
C ASN A 226 17.03 -12.88 1.56
N ALA A 227 17.86 -12.85 0.50
CA ALA A 227 17.62 -12.02 -0.68
C ALA A 227 17.03 -12.84 -1.84
N TYR A 228 16.11 -12.20 -2.56
CA TYR A 228 15.44 -12.76 -3.73
C TYR A 228 15.61 -11.79 -4.89
N LEU A 229 16.28 -12.26 -5.96
CA LEU A 229 16.46 -11.51 -7.19
C LEU A 229 15.56 -12.09 -8.28
N VAL A 230 14.59 -11.29 -8.74
CA VAL A 230 13.70 -11.70 -9.83
C VAL A 230 14.03 -10.89 -11.07
N ILE A 231 14.34 -11.55 -12.17
CA ILE A 231 14.67 -10.93 -13.46
C ILE A 231 13.61 -11.33 -14.47
N ILE A 232 13.00 -10.32 -15.12
CA ILE A 232 11.88 -10.51 -16.06
C ILE A 232 12.14 -9.69 -17.33
N GLY A 233 11.92 -10.30 -18.49
CA GLY A 233 11.96 -9.57 -19.76
C GLY A 233 12.64 -10.32 -20.90
N ASP A 234 13.07 -9.56 -21.90
CA ASP A 234 13.78 -10.10 -23.05
C ASP A 234 15.25 -10.40 -22.68
N VAL A 235 15.42 -11.51 -21.98
CA VAL A 235 16.70 -12.03 -21.47
C VAL A 235 16.82 -13.51 -21.82
N ASN A 236 18.05 -14.02 -21.77
CA ASN A 236 18.34 -15.45 -21.87
C ASN A 236 18.78 -15.97 -20.50
N TYR A 237 18.23 -17.11 -20.08
CA TYR A 237 18.47 -17.70 -18.77
C TYR A 237 19.94 -17.96 -18.49
N ASP A 238 20.65 -18.62 -19.44
CA ASP A 238 22.05 -18.99 -19.21
C ASP A 238 22.97 -17.77 -19.14
N GLU A 239 22.71 -16.75 -19.98
CA GLU A 239 23.44 -15.48 -19.94
C GLU A 239 23.22 -14.77 -18.60
N ILE A 240 21.97 -14.71 -18.13
CA ILE A 240 21.61 -14.10 -16.84
C ILE A 240 22.25 -14.88 -15.69
N LYS A 241 22.19 -16.20 -15.72
CA LYS A 241 22.80 -17.04 -14.68
C LYS A 241 24.30 -16.77 -14.55
N SER A 242 25.02 -16.73 -15.67
CA SER A 242 26.45 -16.39 -15.66
C SER A 242 26.67 -14.98 -15.10
N LYS A 243 25.94 -13.98 -15.62
CA LYS A 243 26.10 -12.59 -15.24
C LYS A 243 25.81 -12.34 -13.75
N VAL A 244 24.73 -12.92 -13.23
CA VAL A 244 24.35 -12.80 -11.80
C VAL A 244 25.37 -13.49 -10.91
N THR A 245 25.90 -14.67 -11.33
CA THR A 245 26.96 -15.36 -10.60
C THR A 245 28.22 -14.50 -10.51
N ASP A 246 28.61 -13.85 -11.61
CA ASP A 246 29.78 -12.96 -11.63
C ASP A 246 29.59 -11.71 -10.74
N LEU A 247 28.40 -11.12 -10.74
CA LEU A 247 28.11 -9.89 -10.01
C LEU A 247 27.88 -10.11 -8.51
N PHE A 248 27.10 -11.15 -8.15
CA PHE A 248 26.64 -11.35 -6.78
C PHE A 248 27.29 -12.53 -6.05
N GLY A 249 28.09 -13.35 -6.76
CA GLY A 249 28.69 -14.57 -6.18
C GLY A 249 29.66 -14.29 -5.03
N SER A 250 30.34 -13.13 -5.05
CA SER A 250 31.25 -12.70 -3.97
C SER A 250 30.56 -12.00 -2.79
N TRP A 251 29.23 -11.79 -2.86
CA TRP A 251 28.49 -11.15 -1.79
C TRP A 251 28.52 -12.00 -0.53
N ASN A 252 29.06 -11.44 0.56
CA ASN A 252 29.21 -12.16 1.82
C ASN A 252 27.87 -12.46 2.47
N SER A 253 27.63 -13.76 2.71
CA SER A 253 26.44 -14.21 3.43
C SER A 253 26.59 -14.00 4.94
N LYS A 254 25.51 -13.51 5.56
CA LYS A 254 25.38 -13.40 7.01
C LYS A 254 24.00 -13.92 7.42
N GLU A 255 23.92 -14.53 8.58
CA GLU A 255 22.62 -14.83 9.18
C GLU A 255 21.97 -13.55 9.66
N VAL A 256 20.75 -13.29 9.20
CA VAL A 256 19.97 -12.13 9.62
C VAL A 256 19.25 -12.48 10.92
N SER A 257 19.64 -11.83 12.00
CA SER A 257 19.05 -12.07 13.32
C SER A 257 17.63 -11.49 13.38
N SER A 258 16.72 -12.26 14.02
CA SER A 258 15.37 -11.79 14.34
C SER A 258 15.26 -11.38 15.80
N SER A 259 14.59 -10.28 16.09
CA SER A 259 14.22 -9.90 17.45
C SER A 259 12.84 -10.46 17.80
N SER A 260 12.67 -10.88 19.04
CA SER A 260 11.33 -11.19 19.57
C SER A 260 10.70 -9.92 20.12
N PHE A 261 9.43 -9.73 19.87
CA PHE A 261 8.64 -8.60 20.38
C PHE A 261 7.26 -9.10 20.85
N PRO A 262 6.58 -8.38 21.75
CA PRO A 262 5.26 -8.75 22.21
C PRO A 262 4.25 -8.79 21.05
N SER A 263 3.39 -9.81 21.01
CA SER A 263 2.31 -9.86 20.05
C SER A 263 1.27 -8.79 20.37
N PRO A 264 0.81 -7.98 19.40
CA PRO A 264 -0.21 -6.97 19.65
C PRO A 264 -1.55 -7.61 20.00
N ASN A 265 -2.30 -6.99 20.92
CA ASN A 265 -3.58 -7.48 21.37
C ASN A 265 -4.67 -6.40 21.25
N ASN A 266 -5.88 -6.86 20.94
CA ASN A 266 -7.07 -6.03 21.02
C ASN A 266 -7.43 -5.80 22.50
N PRO A 267 -8.17 -4.73 22.84
CA PRO A 267 -8.69 -4.53 24.19
C PRO A 267 -9.77 -5.56 24.53
N ASP A 268 -10.04 -5.76 25.81
CA ASP A 268 -11.10 -6.68 26.26
C ASP A 268 -12.50 -6.18 25.89
N GLU A 269 -12.71 -4.86 25.88
CA GLU A 269 -13.93 -4.18 25.44
C GLU A 269 -13.55 -3.00 24.55
N THR A 270 -14.49 -2.59 23.68
CA THR A 270 -14.30 -1.42 22.83
C THR A 270 -14.04 -0.17 23.65
N GLU A 271 -12.98 0.54 23.32
CA GLU A 271 -12.53 1.75 23.98
C GLU A 271 -12.26 2.88 22.98
N ILE A 272 -12.39 4.13 23.44
CA ILE A 272 -12.01 5.31 22.67
C ILE A 272 -10.64 5.79 23.14
N ILE A 273 -9.73 5.99 22.20
CA ILE A 273 -8.44 6.62 22.37
C ILE A 273 -8.53 8.03 21.83
N PHE A 274 -8.52 9.02 22.71
CA PHE A 274 -8.67 10.43 22.33
C PHE A 274 -7.34 11.19 22.41
N VAL A 275 -7.02 11.93 21.33
CA VAL A 275 -5.85 12.81 21.24
C VAL A 275 -6.29 14.24 20.95
N ASP A 276 -5.92 15.18 21.85
CA ASP A 276 -6.25 16.61 21.66
C ASP A 276 -5.25 17.28 20.70
N MET A 277 -5.79 17.78 19.59
CA MET A 277 -5.07 18.62 18.63
C MET A 277 -5.72 20.01 18.57
N PRO A 278 -5.32 20.97 19.42
CA PRO A 278 -6.02 22.23 19.63
C PRO A 278 -6.24 23.11 18.41
N ASN A 279 -5.43 22.91 17.37
CA ASN A 279 -5.52 23.66 16.11
C ASN A 279 -6.21 22.86 14.99
N GLY A 280 -6.71 21.64 15.29
CA GLY A 280 -7.39 20.79 14.32
C GLY A 280 -8.69 21.41 13.83
N VAL A 281 -8.81 21.60 12.53
CA VAL A 281 -10.05 22.05 11.87
C VAL A 281 -10.96 20.88 11.48
N GLN A 282 -10.40 19.69 11.51
CA GLN A 282 -11.07 18.41 11.28
C GLN A 282 -10.57 17.40 12.30
N SER A 283 -11.35 16.35 12.51
CA SER A 283 -10.95 15.19 13.31
C SER A 283 -10.64 14.00 12.42
N VAL A 284 -9.63 13.22 12.77
CA VAL A 284 -9.42 11.87 12.26
C VAL A 284 -10.11 10.89 13.19
N VAL A 285 -10.93 10.02 12.63
CA VAL A 285 -11.65 8.96 13.35
C VAL A 285 -11.32 7.64 12.70
N SER A 286 -10.80 6.69 13.46
CA SER A 286 -10.41 5.36 12.98
C SER A 286 -10.90 4.27 13.94
N VAL A 287 -11.45 3.19 13.40
CA VAL A 287 -11.75 1.95 14.14
C VAL A 287 -10.70 0.93 13.73
N ILE A 288 -9.90 0.46 14.71
CA ILE A 288 -8.73 -0.40 14.44
C ILE A 288 -8.74 -1.62 15.34
N ASN A 289 -8.55 -2.79 14.74
CA ASN A 289 -8.26 -4.02 15.46
C ASN A 289 -7.16 -4.84 14.78
N THR A 290 -6.42 -5.61 15.55
CA THR A 290 -5.41 -6.55 15.06
C THR A 290 -6.04 -7.89 14.73
N VAL A 291 -5.53 -8.57 13.71
CA VAL A 291 -6.04 -9.86 13.22
C VAL A 291 -4.90 -10.80 12.81
N GLU A 292 -5.10 -12.10 13.01
CA GLU A 292 -4.25 -13.13 12.40
C GLU A 292 -4.69 -13.32 10.95
N PHE A 293 -4.07 -12.57 10.04
CA PHE A 293 -4.47 -12.54 8.64
C PHE A 293 -3.27 -12.62 7.69
N ASN A 294 -3.25 -13.66 6.87
CA ASN A 294 -2.21 -13.89 5.86
C ASN A 294 -2.78 -14.70 4.68
N LYS A 295 -1.98 -14.85 3.62
CA LYS A 295 -2.41 -15.51 2.36
C LYS A 295 -2.78 -16.99 2.50
N LYS A 296 -2.39 -17.65 3.58
CA LYS A 296 -2.73 -19.06 3.85
C LYS A 296 -4.07 -19.25 4.54
N ASN A 297 -4.71 -18.17 5.03
CA ASN A 297 -6.04 -18.28 5.63
C ASN A 297 -7.06 -18.75 4.61
N SER A 298 -7.89 -19.73 4.97
CA SER A 298 -8.90 -20.30 4.09
C SER A 298 -9.95 -19.30 3.64
N ASP A 299 -10.20 -18.25 4.43
CA ASP A 299 -11.12 -17.17 4.18
C ASP A 299 -10.45 -15.87 3.67
N TYR A 300 -9.17 -15.98 3.24
CA TYR A 300 -8.38 -14.83 2.76
C TYR A 300 -9.10 -14.06 1.65
N PHE A 301 -9.58 -14.75 0.61
CA PHE A 301 -10.26 -14.11 -0.51
C PHE A 301 -11.62 -13.52 -0.10
N ALA A 302 -12.32 -14.18 0.79
CA ALA A 302 -13.57 -13.68 1.35
C ALA A 302 -13.37 -12.39 2.15
N ALA A 303 -12.29 -12.32 2.95
CA ALA A 303 -11.93 -11.12 3.70
C ALA A 303 -11.53 -9.95 2.79
N LEU A 304 -10.81 -10.22 1.71
CA LEU A 304 -10.51 -9.20 0.69
C LEU A 304 -11.79 -8.62 0.08
N VAL A 305 -12.73 -9.50 -0.31
CA VAL A 305 -14.03 -9.09 -0.89
C VAL A 305 -14.88 -8.34 0.14
N ALA A 306 -14.91 -8.81 1.40
CA ALA A 306 -15.62 -8.13 2.49
C ALA A 306 -15.08 -6.70 2.71
N ASN A 307 -13.76 -6.54 2.79
CA ASN A 307 -13.14 -5.22 2.92
C ASN A 307 -13.41 -4.32 1.71
N ARG A 308 -13.41 -4.90 0.50
CA ARG A 308 -13.72 -4.13 -0.71
C ARG A 308 -15.13 -3.56 -0.70
N ILE A 309 -16.11 -4.32 -0.21
CA ILE A 309 -17.51 -3.89 -0.06
C ILE A 309 -17.63 -2.86 1.06
N LEU A 310 -16.95 -3.07 2.20
CA LEU A 310 -17.00 -2.12 3.32
C LEU A 310 -16.46 -0.75 2.93
N GLY A 311 -15.24 -0.66 2.47
CA GLY A 311 -14.60 0.63 2.23
C GLY A 311 -13.33 0.58 1.39
N GLY A 312 -13.10 -0.50 0.62
CA GLY A 312 -11.93 -0.65 -0.24
C GLY A 312 -11.90 0.27 -1.47
N GLY A 313 -12.64 1.38 -1.48
CA GLY A 313 -12.66 2.41 -2.53
C GLY A 313 -13.96 3.19 -2.59
N GLY A 314 -14.09 4.10 -3.56
CA GLY A 314 -15.20 5.06 -3.70
C GLY A 314 -16.58 4.48 -4.03
N ALA A 315 -16.73 3.16 -4.10
CA ALA A 315 -18.02 2.47 -4.19
C ALA A 315 -18.32 1.65 -2.92
N GLY A 316 -17.49 1.74 -1.89
CA GLY A 316 -17.67 1.05 -0.63
C GLY A 316 -18.77 1.69 0.24
N ARG A 317 -19.32 0.92 1.17
CA ARG A 317 -20.38 1.38 2.08
C ARG A 317 -19.97 2.60 2.90
N LEU A 318 -18.73 2.62 3.40
CA LEU A 318 -18.21 3.75 4.17
C LEU A 318 -18.19 5.05 3.36
N PHE A 319 -17.75 4.97 2.10
CA PHE A 319 -17.72 6.13 1.22
C PHE A 319 -19.15 6.61 0.92
N ASN A 320 -20.06 5.71 0.55
CA ASN A 320 -21.44 6.06 0.26
C ASN A 320 -22.14 6.65 1.48
N ASN A 321 -22.00 6.05 2.67
CA ASN A 321 -22.61 6.52 3.90
C ASN A 321 -22.09 7.90 4.35
N LEU A 322 -20.75 8.00 4.59
CA LEU A 322 -20.21 9.19 5.23
C LEU A 322 -20.00 10.36 4.25
N ARG A 323 -19.72 10.07 2.96
CA ARG A 323 -19.53 11.12 1.96
C ARG A 323 -20.79 11.42 1.19
N GLU A 324 -21.36 10.44 0.49
CA GLU A 324 -22.45 10.71 -0.46
C GLU A 324 -23.77 11.02 0.26
N ASP A 325 -24.14 10.22 1.27
CA ASP A 325 -25.40 10.41 1.97
C ASP A 325 -25.34 11.51 3.03
N LYS A 326 -24.27 11.57 3.83
CA LYS A 326 -24.16 12.47 4.98
C LYS A 326 -23.33 13.73 4.71
N GLY A 327 -22.42 13.70 3.73
CA GLY A 327 -21.56 14.85 3.39
C GLY A 327 -20.61 15.27 4.53
N TRP A 328 -20.18 14.34 5.38
CA TRP A 328 -19.34 14.61 6.55
C TRP A 328 -17.86 14.64 6.25
N THR A 329 -17.45 13.99 5.18
CA THR A 329 -16.04 13.79 4.79
C THR A 329 -15.86 13.89 3.28
N TYR A 330 -14.63 14.07 2.83
CA TYR A 330 -14.25 13.88 1.41
C TYR A 330 -14.09 12.39 1.04
N GLY A 331 -13.97 11.50 2.02
CA GLY A 331 -13.90 10.06 1.81
C GLY A 331 -13.76 9.31 3.13
N SER A 332 -14.33 8.10 3.16
CA SER A 332 -14.19 7.14 4.25
C SER A 332 -13.86 5.78 3.64
N TYR A 333 -12.84 5.13 4.18
CA TYR A 333 -12.27 3.93 3.60
C TYR A 333 -11.98 2.88 4.66
N SER A 334 -11.82 1.63 4.23
CA SER A 334 -11.31 0.55 5.05
C SER A 334 -10.15 -0.17 4.38
N GLY A 335 -9.31 -0.79 5.21
CA GLY A 335 -8.22 -1.64 4.82
C GLY A 335 -8.14 -2.89 5.70
N ILE A 336 -7.74 -4.00 5.10
CA ILE A 336 -7.27 -5.19 5.81
C ILE A 336 -5.86 -5.48 5.33
N SER A 337 -4.90 -5.44 6.25
CA SER A 337 -3.49 -5.72 5.95
C SER A 337 -3.14 -7.13 6.35
N GLU A 338 -2.47 -7.83 5.43
CA GLU A 338 -1.91 -9.15 5.71
C GLU A 338 -0.51 -9.06 6.29
N SER A 339 -0.15 -9.99 7.14
CA SER A 339 1.22 -10.19 7.56
C SER A 339 1.47 -11.65 7.92
N TYR A 340 2.63 -12.16 7.54
CA TYR A 340 3.13 -13.47 7.99
C TYR A 340 4.23 -13.34 9.06
N LYS A 341 4.57 -12.11 9.44
CA LYS A 341 5.61 -11.81 10.44
C LYS A 341 5.05 -11.33 11.76
N THR A 342 3.84 -10.78 11.76
CA THR A 342 3.10 -10.32 12.92
C THR A 342 1.61 -10.31 12.63
N LYS A 343 0.76 -9.84 13.56
CA LYS A 343 -0.66 -9.63 13.26
C LYS A 343 -0.85 -8.52 12.24
N GLY A 344 -1.76 -8.72 11.31
CA GLY A 344 -2.27 -7.69 10.43
C GLY A 344 -3.26 -6.77 11.14
N LEU A 345 -3.77 -5.77 10.42
CA LEU A 345 -4.75 -4.80 10.88
C LEU A 345 -6.00 -4.81 10.04
N VAL A 346 -7.14 -4.58 10.70
CA VAL A 346 -8.33 -4.01 10.07
C VAL A 346 -8.44 -2.56 10.52
N ILE A 347 -8.63 -1.66 9.57
CA ILE A 347 -8.86 -0.24 9.82
C ILE A 347 -10.09 0.22 9.03
N ALA A 348 -10.97 0.98 9.67
CA ALA A 348 -12.02 1.75 9.01
C ALA A 348 -11.88 3.21 9.48
N GLN A 349 -11.75 4.16 8.54
CA GLN A 349 -11.37 5.53 8.89
C GLN A 349 -12.09 6.59 8.08
N ALA A 350 -12.21 7.78 8.68
CA ALA A 350 -12.66 9.00 8.03
C ALA A 350 -12.01 10.24 8.65
N GLN A 351 -11.75 11.24 7.81
CA GLN A 351 -11.43 12.59 8.29
C GLN A 351 -12.68 13.45 8.14
N VAL A 352 -13.21 13.96 9.25
CA VAL A 352 -14.52 14.60 9.31
C VAL A 352 -14.45 15.98 9.95
N ARG A 353 -15.49 16.81 9.72
CA ARG A 353 -15.66 18.07 10.47
C ARG A 353 -15.85 17.77 11.96
N ASN A 354 -15.35 18.65 12.82
CA ASN A 354 -15.40 18.47 14.27
C ASN A 354 -16.83 18.23 14.81
N GLU A 355 -17.84 18.92 14.24
CA GLU A 355 -19.22 18.81 14.72
C GLU A 355 -19.88 17.44 14.56
N VAL A 356 -19.30 16.56 13.75
CA VAL A 356 -19.86 15.23 13.43
C VAL A 356 -18.93 14.08 13.83
N THR A 357 -17.92 14.37 14.65
CA THR A 357 -16.88 13.40 15.04
C THR A 357 -17.45 12.19 15.79
N ASP A 358 -18.31 12.42 16.78
CA ASP A 358 -19.00 11.38 17.55
C ASP A 358 -19.90 10.51 16.66
N SER A 359 -20.68 11.16 15.82
CA SER A 359 -21.58 10.50 14.88
C SER A 359 -20.80 9.65 13.86
N ALA A 360 -19.66 10.15 13.37
CA ALA A 360 -18.80 9.40 12.45
C ALA A 360 -18.20 8.15 13.11
N ALA A 361 -17.77 8.25 14.38
CA ALA A 361 -17.28 7.11 15.14
C ALA A 361 -18.34 6.00 15.27
N VAL A 362 -19.57 6.37 15.58
CA VAL A 362 -20.69 5.43 15.67
C VAL A 362 -21.02 4.81 14.30
N GLU A 363 -21.03 5.61 13.23
CA GLU A 363 -21.33 5.11 11.89
C GLU A 363 -20.26 4.14 11.38
N LEU A 364 -18.97 4.37 11.66
CA LEU A 364 -17.92 3.40 11.33
C LEU A 364 -18.16 2.05 12.00
N LEU A 365 -18.47 2.05 13.31
CA LEU A 365 -18.80 0.82 14.04
C LEU A 365 -20.07 0.14 13.49
N MET A 366 -21.11 0.94 13.17
CA MET A 366 -22.35 0.41 12.62
C MET A 366 -22.17 -0.22 11.23
N GLU A 367 -21.35 0.33 10.37
CA GLU A 367 -21.07 -0.28 9.06
C GLU A 367 -20.29 -1.59 9.18
N LEU A 368 -19.34 -1.67 10.11
CA LEU A 368 -18.67 -2.93 10.46
C LEU A 368 -19.68 -3.98 10.95
N ASP A 369 -20.61 -3.59 11.83
CA ASP A 369 -21.65 -4.49 12.35
C ASP A 369 -22.65 -4.94 11.27
N LYS A 370 -23.03 -4.05 10.36
CA LYS A 370 -23.88 -4.41 9.23
C LYS A 370 -23.22 -5.49 8.37
N MET A 371 -21.89 -5.42 8.15
CA MET A 371 -21.17 -6.46 7.41
C MET A 371 -21.21 -7.82 8.11
N LYS A 372 -21.21 -7.85 9.44
CA LYS A 372 -21.26 -9.08 10.24
C LYS A 372 -22.67 -9.68 10.30
N ASN A 373 -23.70 -8.82 10.37
CA ASN A 373 -25.06 -9.24 10.75
C ASN A 373 -26.03 -9.34 9.57
N THR A 374 -25.69 -8.76 8.41
CA THR A 374 -26.55 -8.80 7.22
C THR A 374 -25.77 -9.26 5.99
N TYR A 375 -26.44 -10.01 5.11
CA TYR A 375 -25.84 -10.36 3.82
C TYR A 375 -25.67 -9.12 2.95
N VAL A 376 -24.58 -9.11 2.21
CA VAL A 376 -24.32 -8.09 1.18
C VAL A 376 -25.29 -8.27 0.00
N LEU A 377 -25.55 -7.20 -0.73
CA LEU A 377 -26.37 -7.25 -1.95
C LEU A 377 -25.60 -7.96 -3.08
N ASP A 378 -26.32 -8.53 -4.04
CA ASP A 378 -25.70 -9.15 -5.23
C ASP A 378 -24.89 -8.13 -6.02
N GLU A 379 -25.37 -6.90 -6.12
CA GLU A 379 -24.70 -5.81 -6.80
C GLU A 379 -23.37 -5.46 -6.13
N GLU A 380 -23.33 -5.36 -4.80
CA GLU A 380 -22.11 -5.09 -4.04
C GLU A 380 -21.07 -6.19 -4.24
N LEU A 381 -21.50 -7.46 -4.14
CA LEU A 381 -20.63 -8.62 -4.33
C LEU A 381 -20.06 -8.68 -5.74
N ASN A 382 -20.92 -8.53 -6.75
CA ASN A 382 -20.51 -8.58 -8.15
C ASN A 382 -19.58 -7.40 -8.51
N SER A 383 -19.87 -6.20 -8.02
CA SER A 383 -19.02 -5.02 -8.21
C SER A 383 -17.63 -5.21 -7.58
N ALA A 384 -17.56 -5.76 -6.36
CA ALA A 384 -16.29 -6.03 -5.70
C ALA A 384 -15.46 -7.06 -6.47
N LYS A 385 -16.05 -8.17 -6.91
CA LYS A 385 -15.39 -9.20 -7.72
C LYS A 385 -14.89 -8.65 -9.06
N ALA A 386 -15.73 -7.90 -9.77
CA ALA A 386 -15.35 -7.27 -11.04
C ALA A 386 -14.15 -6.30 -10.86
N LYS A 387 -14.14 -5.55 -9.77
CA LYS A 387 -13.03 -4.63 -9.46
C LYS A 387 -11.73 -5.36 -9.15
N TYR A 388 -11.79 -6.46 -8.39
CA TYR A 388 -10.61 -7.31 -8.16
C TYR A 388 -10.10 -7.90 -9.46
N THR A 389 -10.97 -8.43 -10.31
CA THR A 389 -10.62 -8.97 -11.63
C THR A 389 -9.90 -7.92 -12.47
N GLY A 390 -10.49 -6.72 -12.60
CA GLY A 390 -9.90 -5.64 -13.39
C GLY A 390 -8.55 -5.18 -12.85
N ASN A 391 -8.43 -4.95 -11.54
CA ASN A 391 -7.19 -4.51 -10.92
C ASN A 391 -6.08 -5.58 -11.04
N PHE A 392 -6.43 -6.85 -10.82
CA PHE A 392 -5.47 -7.95 -10.93
C PHE A 392 -4.90 -8.04 -12.35
N VAL A 393 -5.75 -8.04 -13.38
CA VAL A 393 -5.31 -8.08 -14.77
C VAL A 393 -4.40 -6.90 -15.12
N LEU A 394 -4.79 -5.67 -14.73
CA LEU A 394 -3.98 -4.48 -14.96
C LEU A 394 -2.64 -4.53 -14.21
N SER A 395 -2.62 -5.11 -13.01
CA SER A 395 -1.38 -5.22 -12.23
C SER A 395 -0.32 -6.09 -12.89
N LEU A 396 -0.72 -7.03 -13.75
CA LEU A 396 0.19 -7.96 -14.46
C LEU A 396 1.01 -7.28 -15.56
N GLU A 397 0.63 -6.08 -15.97
CA GLU A 397 1.43 -5.28 -16.89
C GLU A 397 2.73 -4.79 -16.26
N ASN A 398 2.78 -4.77 -14.91
CA ASN A 398 3.95 -4.33 -14.17
C ASN A 398 4.86 -5.52 -13.80
N PRO A 399 6.11 -5.57 -14.31
CA PRO A 399 7.07 -6.63 -13.97
C PRO A 399 7.31 -6.79 -12.46
N SER A 400 7.28 -5.69 -11.69
CA SER A 400 7.46 -5.74 -10.24
C SER A 400 6.35 -6.52 -9.54
N THR A 401 5.12 -6.53 -10.07
CA THR A 401 4.01 -7.35 -9.53
C THR A 401 4.32 -8.83 -9.68
N ILE A 402 4.78 -9.25 -10.87
CA ILE A 402 5.14 -10.65 -11.15
C ILE A 402 6.33 -11.07 -10.28
N ALA A 403 7.31 -10.19 -10.12
CA ALA A 403 8.44 -10.40 -9.20
C ALA A 403 7.96 -10.59 -7.75
N GLY A 404 7.02 -9.75 -7.31
CA GLY A 404 6.39 -9.87 -5.99
C GLY A 404 5.65 -11.20 -5.81
N PHE A 405 4.93 -11.67 -6.83
CA PHE A 405 4.24 -12.95 -6.79
C PHE A 405 5.22 -14.13 -6.66
N ALA A 406 6.27 -14.15 -7.49
CA ALA A 406 7.29 -15.18 -7.44
C ALA A 406 7.98 -15.23 -6.07
N ARG A 407 8.34 -14.06 -5.51
CA ARG A 407 8.90 -13.98 -4.17
C ARG A 407 7.92 -14.47 -3.11
N ASN A 408 6.66 -14.03 -3.13
CA ASN A 408 5.67 -14.39 -2.11
C ASN A 408 5.37 -15.88 -2.07
N ILE A 409 5.40 -16.56 -3.22
CA ILE A 409 5.26 -18.03 -3.29
C ILE A 409 6.33 -18.70 -2.42
N ILE A 410 7.58 -18.24 -2.51
CA ILE A 410 8.70 -18.82 -1.75
C ILE A 410 8.67 -18.34 -0.28
N THR A 411 8.61 -17.03 -0.04
CA THR A 411 8.74 -16.46 1.33
C THR A 411 7.57 -16.81 2.23
N GLN A 412 6.39 -17.02 1.67
CA GLN A 412 5.19 -17.38 2.42
C GLN A 412 4.81 -18.85 2.25
N ASP A 413 5.63 -19.65 1.55
CA ASP A 413 5.40 -21.08 1.28
C ASP A 413 3.97 -21.31 0.76
N LEU A 414 3.63 -20.62 -0.35
CA LEU A 414 2.36 -20.73 -1.05
C LEU A 414 2.43 -21.80 -2.15
N PRO A 415 1.28 -22.37 -2.57
CA PRO A 415 1.25 -23.22 -3.77
C PRO A 415 1.82 -22.51 -5.00
N GLU A 416 2.51 -23.25 -5.88
CA GLU A 416 3.10 -22.67 -7.10
C GLU A 416 2.07 -21.99 -8.01
N ASP A 417 0.83 -22.48 -7.99
CA ASP A 417 -0.31 -21.99 -8.78
C ASP A 417 -1.20 -20.97 -8.05
N TYR A 418 -0.78 -20.50 -6.86
CA TYR A 418 -1.58 -19.61 -6.01
C TYR A 418 -2.14 -18.39 -6.77
N TYR A 419 -1.32 -17.73 -7.55
CA TYR A 419 -1.76 -16.56 -8.32
C TYR A 419 -2.50 -16.91 -9.62
N ASN A 420 -2.33 -18.11 -10.15
CA ASN A 420 -3.10 -18.59 -11.30
C ASN A 420 -4.57 -18.81 -10.92
N SER A 421 -4.83 -19.31 -9.72
CA SER A 421 -6.18 -19.53 -9.18
C SER A 421 -6.78 -18.30 -8.51
N PHE A 422 -6.06 -17.16 -8.46
CA PHE A 422 -6.50 -15.95 -7.74
C PHE A 422 -7.89 -15.47 -8.18
N LEU A 423 -8.11 -15.35 -9.49
CA LEU A 423 -9.40 -14.89 -10.03
C LEU A 423 -10.52 -15.90 -9.81
N GLU A 424 -10.24 -17.19 -9.90
CA GLU A 424 -11.21 -18.26 -9.60
C GLU A 424 -11.62 -18.17 -8.13
N ASN A 425 -10.66 -18.03 -7.21
CA ASN A 425 -10.90 -17.88 -5.78
C ASN A 425 -11.72 -16.62 -5.46
N ILE A 426 -11.41 -15.47 -6.04
CA ILE A 426 -12.23 -14.26 -5.88
C ILE A 426 -13.65 -14.46 -6.40
N ASN A 427 -13.81 -15.10 -7.57
CA ASN A 427 -15.12 -15.29 -8.18
C ASN A 427 -15.97 -16.35 -7.48
N SER A 428 -15.37 -17.30 -6.77
CA SER A 428 -16.09 -18.32 -5.99
C SER A 428 -16.68 -17.80 -4.67
N VAL A 429 -16.19 -16.65 -4.14
CA VAL A 429 -16.67 -16.08 -2.87
C VAL A 429 -18.18 -15.87 -2.89
N THR A 430 -18.89 -16.37 -1.88
CA THR A 430 -20.32 -16.20 -1.69
C THR A 430 -20.66 -15.08 -0.70
N LYS A 431 -21.93 -14.69 -0.59
CA LYS A 431 -22.40 -13.75 0.44
C LYS A 431 -22.18 -14.28 1.86
N GLU A 432 -22.32 -15.59 2.03
CA GLU A 432 -22.08 -16.26 3.32
C GLU A 432 -20.60 -16.18 3.70
N ASP A 433 -19.69 -16.42 2.73
CA ASP A 433 -18.25 -16.29 2.96
C ASP A 433 -17.87 -14.87 3.36
N VAL A 434 -18.43 -13.84 2.68
CA VAL A 434 -18.24 -12.42 3.02
C VAL A 434 -18.67 -12.13 4.46
N GLN A 435 -19.87 -12.62 4.86
CA GLN A 435 -20.38 -12.41 6.21
C GLN A 435 -19.53 -13.13 7.26
N ASN A 436 -19.09 -14.36 6.99
CA ASN A 436 -18.25 -15.13 7.90
C ASN A 436 -16.86 -14.47 8.04
N ALA A 437 -16.25 -14.01 6.97
CA ALA A 437 -15.02 -13.25 7.03
C ALA A 437 -15.20 -11.93 7.82
N ALA A 438 -16.31 -11.23 7.63
CA ALA A 438 -16.60 -10.03 8.41
C ALA A 438 -16.72 -10.33 9.91
N LYS A 439 -17.35 -11.45 10.30
CA LYS A 439 -17.42 -11.88 11.71
C LYS A 439 -16.05 -12.19 12.30
N ASN A 440 -15.13 -12.75 11.50
CA ASN A 440 -13.80 -13.11 11.95
C ASN A 440 -12.88 -11.90 12.10
N TYR A 441 -13.02 -10.89 11.23
CA TYR A 441 -12.01 -9.83 11.10
C TYR A 441 -12.50 -8.43 11.49
N PHE A 442 -13.79 -8.11 11.32
CA PHE A 442 -14.32 -6.76 11.60
C PHE A 442 -14.83 -6.69 13.04
N LEU A 443 -13.90 -6.55 13.98
CA LEU A 443 -14.25 -6.57 15.40
C LEU A 443 -14.88 -5.22 15.81
N THR A 444 -15.94 -5.29 16.62
CA THR A 444 -16.64 -4.10 17.12
C THR A 444 -16.87 -4.13 18.63
N ASP A 445 -16.71 -5.30 19.26
CA ASP A 445 -16.91 -5.47 20.71
C ASP A 445 -15.60 -5.35 21.50
N ASN A 446 -14.46 -5.49 20.84
CA ASN A 446 -13.12 -5.46 21.42
C ASN A 446 -12.13 -4.76 20.47
N THR A 447 -12.49 -3.56 20.06
CA THR A 447 -11.73 -2.73 19.11
C THR A 447 -11.35 -1.38 19.74
N ARG A 448 -10.45 -0.65 19.10
CA ARG A 448 -10.10 0.72 19.47
C ARG A 448 -10.71 1.69 18.47
N VAL A 449 -11.41 2.69 19.01
CA VAL A 449 -11.88 3.85 18.26
C VAL A 449 -10.92 5.00 18.55
N PHE A 450 -10.05 5.30 17.61
CA PHE A 450 -9.13 6.43 17.72
C PHE A 450 -9.83 7.71 17.24
N ILE A 451 -9.72 8.77 18.03
CA ILE A 451 -10.25 10.08 17.71
C ILE A 451 -9.20 11.13 17.99
N THR A 452 -8.67 11.73 16.93
CA THR A 452 -7.67 12.79 17.01
C THR A 452 -8.27 14.09 16.47
N GLY A 453 -8.41 15.12 17.30
CA GLY A 453 -9.04 16.36 16.89
C GLY A 453 -9.07 17.42 17.98
N LYS A 454 -9.83 18.51 17.77
CA LYS A 454 -9.88 19.68 18.66
C LYS A 454 -10.77 19.42 19.88
N GLY A 455 -10.16 19.02 21.00
CA GLY A 455 -10.86 18.64 22.21
C GLY A 455 -11.81 19.71 22.76
N SER A 456 -11.53 20.99 22.52
CA SER A 456 -12.43 22.08 22.95
C SER A 456 -13.79 22.06 22.23
N GLU A 457 -13.90 21.40 21.09
CA GLU A 457 -15.12 21.31 20.29
C GLU A 457 -15.80 19.94 20.40
N ILE A 458 -14.99 18.85 20.55
CA ILE A 458 -15.50 17.48 20.36
C ILE A 458 -15.53 16.64 21.63
N LEU A 459 -14.80 17.01 22.70
CA LEU A 459 -14.61 16.14 23.86
C LEU A 459 -15.92 15.78 24.56
N GLU A 460 -16.85 16.74 24.72
CA GLU A 460 -18.12 16.48 25.39
C GLU A 460 -18.99 15.48 24.65
N SER A 461 -19.06 15.56 23.31
CA SER A 461 -19.82 14.62 22.50
C SER A 461 -19.18 13.24 22.48
N ILE A 462 -17.84 13.15 22.39
CA ILE A 462 -17.10 11.89 22.41
C ILE A 462 -17.34 11.12 23.71
N GLU A 463 -17.28 11.80 24.86
CA GLU A 463 -17.51 11.19 26.16
C GLU A 463 -18.94 10.66 26.36
N ASN A 464 -19.86 11.06 25.51
CA ASN A 464 -21.23 10.59 25.53
C ASN A 464 -21.55 9.55 24.46
N ILE A 465 -20.55 9.08 23.75
CA ILE A 465 -20.73 8.00 22.77
C ILE A 465 -21.22 6.73 23.49
N GLU A 466 -22.36 6.24 23.04
CA GLU A 466 -22.90 4.95 23.41
C GLU A 466 -22.87 3.99 22.21
N TYR A 467 -22.45 2.76 22.47
CA TYR A 467 -22.44 1.72 21.47
C TYR A 467 -22.97 0.42 22.08
N ASN A 468 -23.90 -0.27 21.40
CA ASN A 468 -24.60 -1.47 21.90
C ASN A 468 -25.24 -1.26 23.29
N GLY A 469 -25.79 -0.06 23.55
CA GLY A 469 -26.47 0.30 24.80
C GLY A 469 -25.50 0.51 25.98
N LYS A 470 -24.21 0.62 25.73
CA LYS A 470 -23.19 0.91 26.75
C LYS A 470 -22.43 2.16 26.39
N LYS A 471 -22.10 2.96 27.39
CA LYS A 471 -21.20 4.10 27.26
C LYS A 471 -19.77 3.59 27.02
N VAL A 472 -19.14 4.07 25.97
CA VAL A 472 -17.77 3.66 25.62
C VAL A 472 -16.76 4.39 26.50
N LYS A 473 -15.79 3.65 27.05
CA LYS A 473 -14.73 4.22 27.90
C LYS A 473 -13.78 5.06 27.06
N VAL A 474 -13.46 6.28 27.53
CA VAL A 474 -12.49 7.17 26.87
C VAL A 474 -11.18 7.17 27.66
N ARG A 475 -10.06 6.98 26.95
CA ARG A 475 -8.70 7.18 27.45
C ARG A 475 -8.08 8.37 26.70
N TYR A 476 -7.23 9.11 27.38
CA TYR A 476 -6.69 10.37 26.87
C TYR A 476 -5.19 10.25 26.67
N PHE A 477 -4.73 10.69 25.52
CA PHE A 477 -3.32 10.64 25.15
C PHE A 477 -2.87 11.99 24.59
N ASP A 478 -1.59 12.27 24.74
CA ASP A 478 -0.96 13.33 23.97
C ASP A 478 -0.56 12.85 22.55
N LYS A 479 -0.11 13.75 21.71
CA LYS A 479 0.31 13.44 20.32
C LYS A 479 1.56 12.56 20.22
N TYR A 480 2.21 12.24 21.34
CA TYR A 480 3.35 11.33 21.45
C TYR A 480 2.98 9.99 22.09
N ALA A 481 1.69 9.69 22.16
CA ALA A 481 1.12 8.49 22.72
C ALA A 481 1.39 8.29 24.24
N ASN A 482 1.68 9.34 24.97
CA ASN A 482 1.70 9.29 26.43
C ASN A 482 0.27 9.38 26.97
N GLU A 483 -0.13 8.43 27.84
CA GLU A 483 -1.44 8.50 28.49
C GLU A 483 -1.44 9.64 29.53
N ILE A 484 -2.47 10.48 29.50
CA ILE A 484 -2.59 11.68 30.33
C ILE A 484 -3.92 11.70 31.06
N GLU A 485 -3.96 12.38 32.21
CA GLU A 485 -5.22 12.63 32.90
C GLU A 485 -6.06 13.69 32.17
N LYS A 486 -7.37 13.48 32.11
CA LYS A 486 -8.35 14.45 31.54
C LYS A 486 -8.13 15.87 32.05
N LYS A 487 -7.75 16.04 33.33
CA LYS A 487 -7.48 17.35 33.96
C LYS A 487 -6.39 18.15 33.26
N LEU A 488 -5.42 17.49 32.63
CA LEU A 488 -4.34 18.15 31.88
C LEU A 488 -4.86 18.78 30.59
N LEU A 489 -5.78 18.11 29.89
CA LEU A 489 -6.45 18.66 28.69
C LEU A 489 -7.20 19.96 29.01
N LEU A 490 -7.85 20.02 30.17
CA LEU A 490 -8.66 21.17 30.60
C LEU A 490 -7.80 22.35 31.10
N LYS A 491 -6.60 22.12 31.66
CA LYS A 491 -5.67 23.17 32.09
C LYS A 491 -5.13 23.99 30.92
N PHE A 492 -4.90 23.41 29.77
CA PHE A 492 -4.51 24.14 28.56
C PHE A 492 -5.62 25.05 28.03
N LYS A 493 -6.90 24.81 28.39
CA LYS A 493 -8.03 25.72 28.10
C LYS A 493 -7.94 27.03 28.90
N SER A 494 -7.54 27.00 30.18
CA SER A 494 -7.54 28.12 31.09
C SER A 494 -6.38 29.12 30.88
N LEU A 495 -5.26 28.65 30.35
CA LEU A 495 -4.05 29.46 30.10
C LEU A 495 -4.10 30.27 28.79
N ARG A 496 -5.11 30.08 27.94
CA ARG A 496 -5.30 30.81 26.67
C ARG A 496 -6.32 31.96 26.72
N HIS A 497 -6.88 32.22 27.89
CA HIS A 497 -7.77 33.35 28.14
C HIS A 497 -7.13 34.47 29.00
N ILE A 498 -5.79 34.47 29.14
CA ILE A 498 -4.98 35.54 29.69
C ILE A 498 -4.03 36.06 28.54
#